data_efb12104616d132f104345cb7b6c58d3
#
_entry.id   efb12104616d132f104345cb7b6c58d3
#
_cell.length_a   1.000
_cell.length_b   1.000
_cell.length_c   1.000
_cell.angle_alpha   90.00
_cell.angle_beta   90.00
_cell.angle_gamma   90.00
#
_symmetry.space_group_name_H-M   'P 1'
#
loop_
_entity.id
_entity.type
_entity.pdbx_description
1 polymer ?
#
loop_
_entity_poly.entity_id
_entity_poly.type
_entity_poly.pdbx_seq_one_letter_code
_entity_poly.pdbx_strand_id
1 'polypeptide(L)'
;MQYKTFSFLSPVTFILAFAGFFLTFTEVNCNGQQLDTIKGIELVTGYEQDLNIVNNDKTENKEEKKAERYDPNIFALNAFIAAIIGLILMAVKKLRTNYKLVSIIATIGFICLIAMMIDLKSKIAEAQNDSGSKLNIDLNIDFKMKFGYWLVTASFFVAALWNAMMGFGNRKTKEDFEFESHDHLPTEPS
;
A
#
# COMPACT_ATOMS: atom_id res chain seq x y z
N MET A 1 -22.61 -10.15 -22.75
CA MET A 1 -21.38 -10.47 -23.55
C MET A 1 -20.14 -9.60 -23.22
N GLN A 2 -20.01 -8.93 -22.08
CA GLN A 2 -18.88 -8.00 -21.81
C GLN A 2 -17.96 -8.37 -20.64
N TYR A 3 -18.10 -9.52 -20.00
CA TYR A 3 -17.33 -9.87 -18.82
C TYR A 3 -15.89 -10.35 -19.07
N LYS A 4 -15.52 -10.66 -20.30
CA LYS A 4 -14.16 -11.13 -20.63
C LYS A 4 -13.09 -10.05 -20.64
N THR A 5 -13.44 -8.80 -20.96
CA THR A 5 -12.48 -7.70 -21.11
C THR A 5 -11.98 -7.18 -19.75
N PHE A 6 -12.76 -7.33 -18.68
CA PHE A 6 -12.44 -6.79 -17.36
C PHE A 6 -11.65 -7.72 -16.43
N SER A 7 -11.43 -8.97 -16.85
CA SER A 7 -10.61 -9.92 -16.06
C SER A 7 -9.13 -9.54 -15.99
N PHE A 8 -8.68 -8.60 -16.82
CA PHE A 8 -7.30 -8.09 -16.85
C PHE A 8 -7.03 -6.98 -15.82
N LEU A 9 -8.06 -6.30 -15.34
CA LEU A 9 -7.89 -5.15 -14.45
C LEU A 9 -7.24 -5.54 -13.12
N SER A 10 -7.68 -6.65 -12.53
CA SER A 10 -7.17 -7.10 -11.23
C SER A 10 -5.67 -7.45 -11.24
N PRO A 11 -5.11 -8.23 -12.19
CA PRO A 11 -3.67 -8.44 -12.22
C PRO A 11 -2.87 -7.15 -12.47
N VAL A 12 -3.37 -6.25 -13.31
CA VAL A 12 -2.69 -4.97 -13.60
C VAL A 12 -2.57 -4.11 -12.34
N THR A 13 -3.60 -4.03 -11.52
CA THR A 13 -3.55 -3.23 -10.27
C THR A 13 -2.53 -3.78 -9.28
N PHE A 14 -2.38 -5.10 -9.15
CA PHE A 14 -1.34 -5.68 -8.27
C PHE A 14 0.08 -5.49 -8.82
N ILE A 15 0.25 -5.54 -10.15
CA ILE A 15 1.54 -5.24 -10.79
C ILE A 15 1.91 -3.77 -10.54
N LEU A 16 0.97 -2.85 -10.69
CA LEU A 16 1.18 -1.42 -10.40
C LEU A 16 1.45 -1.18 -8.92
N ALA A 17 0.75 -1.87 -8.02
CA ALA A 17 1.02 -1.79 -6.59
C ALA A 17 2.45 -2.26 -6.28
N PHE A 18 2.87 -3.40 -6.79
CA PHE A 18 4.22 -3.93 -6.60
C PHE A 18 5.28 -2.98 -7.17
N ALA A 19 5.12 -2.54 -8.43
CA ALA A 19 6.06 -1.61 -9.06
C ALA A 19 6.12 -0.26 -8.33
N GLY A 20 5.01 0.20 -7.78
CA GLY A 20 4.94 1.44 -7.04
C GLY A 20 5.83 1.47 -5.79
N PHE A 21 6.10 0.33 -5.15
CA PHE A 21 7.03 0.26 -4.01
C PHE A 21 8.48 0.64 -4.35
N PHE A 22 8.87 0.57 -5.61
CA PHE A 22 10.19 1.01 -6.07
C PHE A 22 10.26 2.51 -6.37
N LEU A 23 9.13 3.20 -6.32
CA LEU A 23 9.05 4.65 -6.48
C LEU A 23 9.20 5.36 -5.13
N THR A 24 9.47 6.66 -5.19
CA THR A 24 9.54 7.53 -4.00
C THR A 24 8.17 7.60 -3.33
N PHE A 25 8.12 7.20 -2.05
CA PHE A 25 6.91 7.25 -1.22
C PHE A 25 6.81 8.56 -0.48
N THR A 26 7.94 9.02 0.06
CA THR A 26 7.95 10.16 0.95
C THR A 26 9.15 11.05 0.70
N GLU A 27 8.98 12.32 1.01
CA GLU A 27 10.02 13.33 1.02
C GLU A 27 9.97 14.05 2.37
N VAL A 28 11.12 14.13 2.99
CA VAL A 28 11.30 14.85 4.26
C VAL A 28 11.95 16.19 3.96
N ASN A 29 11.30 17.28 4.34
CA ASN A 29 11.80 18.63 4.19
C ASN A 29 12.03 19.26 5.57
N CYS A 30 13.12 20.00 5.72
CA CYS A 30 13.39 20.80 6.89
C CYS A 30 13.61 22.27 6.48
N ASN A 31 12.84 23.17 7.07
CA ASN A 31 12.89 24.61 6.73
C ASN A 31 12.77 24.91 5.23
N GLY A 32 11.98 24.10 4.50
CA GLY A 32 11.77 24.25 3.06
C GLY A 32 12.87 23.66 2.17
N GLN A 33 13.92 23.09 2.75
CA GLN A 33 14.94 22.34 2.02
C GLN A 33 14.64 20.84 2.10
N GLN A 34 14.73 20.18 0.94
CA GLN A 34 14.58 18.73 0.85
C GLN A 34 15.81 18.07 1.48
N LEU A 35 15.59 17.31 2.56
CA LEU A 35 16.64 16.56 3.25
C LEU A 35 16.84 15.18 2.64
N ASP A 36 15.74 14.44 2.45
CA ASP A 36 15.81 13.06 2.00
C ASP A 36 14.54 12.62 1.26
N THR A 37 14.68 11.56 0.43
CA THR A 37 13.58 10.90 -0.28
C THR A 37 13.61 9.41 0.00
N ILE A 38 12.54 8.88 0.57
CA ILE A 38 12.46 7.49 0.96
C ILE A 38 11.56 6.74 -0.03
N LYS A 39 12.08 5.67 -0.62
CA LYS A 39 11.32 4.76 -1.50
C LYS A 39 10.46 3.81 -0.67
N GLY A 40 9.40 3.29 -1.27
CA GLY A 40 8.56 2.30 -0.61
C GLY A 40 9.33 1.04 -0.19
N ILE A 41 10.25 0.58 -1.02
CA ILE A 41 11.07 -0.60 -0.70
C ILE A 41 12.02 -0.35 0.48
N GLU A 42 12.54 0.84 0.65
CA GLU A 42 13.39 1.21 1.78
C GLU A 42 12.60 1.19 3.10
N LEU A 43 11.32 1.57 3.07
CA LEU A 43 10.43 1.42 4.22
C LEU A 43 10.16 -0.05 4.57
N VAL A 44 10.16 -0.94 3.57
CA VAL A 44 9.96 -2.39 3.76
C VAL A 44 11.19 -3.07 4.35
N THR A 45 12.39 -2.71 3.89
CA THR A 45 13.65 -3.37 4.26
C THR A 45 14.38 -2.70 5.42
N GLY A 46 13.96 -1.49 5.79
CA GLY A 46 14.77 -0.57 6.58
C GLY A 46 15.79 0.15 5.70
N TYR A 47 16.23 1.31 6.14
CA TYR A 47 17.19 2.12 5.41
C TYR A 47 18.26 2.68 6.33
N GLU A 48 19.44 2.90 5.76
CA GLU A 48 20.57 3.57 6.43
C GLU A 48 20.58 5.01 5.94
N GLN A 49 20.42 5.95 6.84
CA GLN A 49 20.50 7.36 6.50
C GLN A 49 21.94 7.82 6.55
N ASP A 50 22.53 8.08 5.39
CA ASP A 50 23.81 8.79 5.28
C ASP A 50 23.56 10.27 5.59
N LEU A 51 23.72 10.67 6.84
CA LEU A 51 23.71 12.07 7.23
C LEU A 51 24.92 12.78 6.63
N ASN A 52 24.89 13.04 5.33
CA ASN A 52 25.79 13.99 4.70
C ASN A 52 25.41 15.41 5.13
N ILE A 53 25.64 15.73 6.40
CA ILE A 53 25.68 17.13 6.84
C ILE A 53 26.90 17.72 6.13
N VAL A 54 26.62 18.55 5.13
CA VAL A 54 27.66 19.34 4.46
C VAL A 54 28.19 20.33 5.48
N ASN A 55 29.06 19.87 6.35
CA ASN A 55 29.89 20.73 7.16
C ASN A 55 30.99 21.27 6.23
N ASN A 56 30.83 22.51 5.77
CA ASN A 56 31.79 23.29 5.00
C ASN A 56 33.06 23.64 5.81
N ASP A 57 33.29 22.99 6.93
CA ASP A 57 34.53 23.18 7.71
C ASP A 57 35.52 22.06 7.39
N LYS A 58 36.58 22.49 6.67
CA LYS A 58 37.78 21.74 6.37
C LYS A 58 38.53 21.41 7.68
N THR A 59 38.12 20.36 8.37
CA THR A 59 38.96 19.74 9.37
C THR A 59 38.84 18.22 9.22
N GLU A 60 39.94 17.64 8.72
CA GLU A 60 40.13 16.20 8.57
C GLU A 60 40.13 15.53 9.95
N ASN A 61 38.99 15.14 10.43
CA ASN A 61 38.86 14.07 11.40
C ASN A 61 37.86 13.07 10.82
N LYS A 62 38.36 11.94 10.35
CA LYS A 62 37.62 10.73 10.02
C LYS A 62 37.03 10.18 11.32
N GLU A 63 36.00 10.78 11.87
CA GLU A 63 35.12 10.10 12.77
C GLU A 63 34.23 9.18 11.89
N GLU A 64 34.30 7.89 12.15
CA GLU A 64 33.40 6.90 11.57
C GLU A 64 31.97 7.34 11.84
N LYS A 65 31.33 7.93 10.83
CA LYS A 65 29.92 8.29 10.87
C LYS A 65 29.14 7.00 11.05
N LYS A 66 28.62 6.75 12.24
CA LYS A 66 27.64 5.71 12.47
C LYS A 66 26.41 6.04 11.61
N ALA A 67 26.25 5.31 10.51
CA ALA A 67 25.02 5.32 9.76
C ALA A 67 23.89 4.88 10.70
N GLU A 68 22.95 5.74 10.96
CA GLU A 68 21.79 5.39 11.78
C GLU A 68 20.86 4.52 10.95
N ARG A 69 20.70 3.28 11.39
CA ARG A 69 19.84 2.32 10.71
C ARG A 69 18.43 2.43 11.25
N TYR A 70 17.50 2.75 10.36
CA TYR A 70 16.07 2.76 10.67
C TYR A 70 15.45 1.39 10.47
N ASP A 71 14.68 0.94 11.45
CA ASP A 71 13.99 -0.34 11.38
C ASP A 71 12.90 -0.35 10.32
N PRO A 72 12.63 -1.54 9.70
CA PRO A 72 11.56 -1.70 8.74
C PRO A 72 10.22 -1.25 9.31
N ASN A 73 9.44 -0.52 8.51
CA ASN A 73 8.07 -0.18 8.89
C ASN A 73 7.16 -1.39 8.70
N ILE A 74 6.59 -1.91 9.79
CA ILE A 74 5.77 -3.12 9.80
C ILE A 74 4.54 -3.01 8.87
N PHE A 75 3.96 -1.82 8.74
CA PHE A 75 2.80 -1.58 7.88
C PHE A 75 3.18 -1.58 6.40
N ALA A 76 4.34 -0.98 6.04
CA ALA A 76 4.87 -1.04 4.68
C ALA A 76 5.21 -2.48 4.28
N LEU A 77 5.83 -3.24 5.19
CA LEU A 77 6.15 -4.65 4.99
C LEU A 77 4.89 -5.48 4.73
N ASN A 78 3.85 -5.33 5.56
CA ASN A 78 2.59 -6.05 5.39
C ASN A 78 1.88 -5.68 4.07
N ALA A 79 1.89 -4.41 3.68
CA ALA A 79 1.32 -3.97 2.40
C ALA A 79 2.10 -4.56 1.21
N PHE A 80 3.43 -4.64 1.30
CA PHE A 80 4.28 -5.25 0.28
C PHE A 80 4.03 -6.76 0.15
N ILE A 81 3.92 -7.47 1.28
CA ILE A 81 3.55 -8.90 1.31
C ILE A 81 2.16 -9.10 0.69
N ALA A 82 1.18 -8.23 0.99
CA ALA A 82 -0.15 -8.28 0.39
C ALA A 82 -0.10 -8.12 -1.14
N ALA A 83 0.79 -7.23 -1.66
CA ALA A 83 1.00 -7.08 -3.10
C ALA A 83 1.53 -8.38 -3.73
N ILE A 84 2.54 -9.01 -3.11
CA ILE A 84 3.11 -10.28 -3.59
C ILE A 84 2.07 -11.39 -3.56
N ILE A 85 1.34 -11.56 -2.45
CA ILE A 85 0.28 -12.58 -2.34
C ILE A 85 -0.80 -12.33 -3.40
N GLY A 86 -1.20 -11.08 -3.62
CA GLY A 86 -2.15 -10.71 -4.66
C GLY A 86 -1.67 -11.12 -6.06
N LEU A 87 -0.40 -10.90 -6.39
CA LEU A 87 0.21 -11.34 -7.64
C LEU A 87 0.22 -12.87 -7.79
N ILE A 88 0.59 -13.60 -6.73
CA ILE A 88 0.60 -15.06 -6.73
C ILE A 88 -0.82 -15.61 -6.96
N LEU A 89 -1.81 -15.06 -6.26
CA LEU A 89 -3.21 -15.48 -6.43
C LEU A 89 -3.72 -15.26 -7.87
N MET A 90 -3.28 -14.16 -8.50
CA MET A 90 -3.64 -13.88 -9.89
C MET A 90 -2.91 -14.77 -10.89
N ALA A 91 -1.69 -15.24 -10.59
CA ALA A 91 -0.92 -16.16 -11.43
C ALA A 91 -1.52 -17.57 -11.42
N VAL A 92 -2.10 -18.01 -10.31
CA VAL A 92 -2.69 -19.35 -10.17
C VAL A 92 -4.13 -19.37 -10.73
N LYS A 93 -4.35 -20.01 -11.86
CA LYS A 93 -5.66 -20.06 -12.55
C LYS A 93 -6.82 -20.50 -11.65
N LYS A 94 -6.60 -21.46 -10.73
CA LYS A 94 -7.63 -21.98 -9.82
C LYS A 94 -8.03 -20.95 -8.74
N LEU A 95 -7.10 -20.10 -8.31
CA LEU A 95 -7.32 -19.10 -7.25
C LEU A 95 -7.83 -17.77 -7.82
N ARG A 96 -7.56 -17.50 -9.10
CA ARG A 96 -7.99 -16.28 -9.82
C ARG A 96 -9.51 -16.08 -9.80
N THR A 97 -10.30 -17.16 -9.71
CA THR A 97 -11.77 -17.09 -9.63
C THR A 97 -12.28 -16.75 -8.25
N ASN A 98 -11.41 -16.72 -7.23
CA ASN A 98 -11.81 -16.44 -5.86
C ASN A 98 -11.74 -14.95 -5.54
N TYR A 99 -12.57 -14.14 -6.22
CA TYR A 99 -12.59 -12.68 -6.11
C TYR A 99 -12.74 -12.18 -4.68
N LYS A 100 -13.44 -12.92 -3.80
CA LYS A 100 -13.60 -12.53 -2.38
C LYS A 100 -12.28 -12.51 -1.65
N LEU A 101 -11.46 -13.55 -1.82
CA LEU A 101 -10.15 -13.67 -1.17
C LEU A 101 -9.21 -12.56 -1.67
N VAL A 102 -9.21 -12.29 -2.98
CA VAL A 102 -8.41 -11.22 -3.57
C VAL A 102 -8.84 -9.85 -3.06
N SER A 103 -10.16 -9.62 -2.91
CA SER A 103 -10.69 -8.37 -2.34
C SER A 103 -10.25 -8.18 -0.90
N ILE A 104 -10.27 -9.24 -0.07
CA ILE A 104 -9.82 -9.16 1.33
C ILE A 104 -8.34 -8.77 1.41
N ILE A 105 -7.48 -9.41 0.61
CA ILE A 105 -6.04 -9.11 0.60
C ILE A 105 -5.78 -7.68 0.13
N ALA A 106 -6.47 -7.22 -0.90
CA ALA A 106 -6.35 -5.85 -1.37
C ALA A 106 -6.80 -4.83 -0.31
N THR A 107 -7.87 -5.14 0.43
CA THR A 107 -8.37 -4.31 1.53
C THR A 107 -7.36 -4.24 2.68
N ILE A 108 -6.75 -5.36 3.04
CA ILE A 108 -5.70 -5.40 4.07
C ILE A 108 -4.50 -4.54 3.64
N GLY A 109 -4.02 -4.69 2.40
CA GLY A 109 -2.95 -3.86 1.87
C GLY A 109 -3.27 -2.36 1.90
N PHE A 110 -4.49 -1.98 1.53
CA PHE A 110 -4.97 -0.60 1.60
C PHE A 110 -4.97 -0.05 3.04
N ILE A 111 -5.51 -0.82 4.00
CA ILE A 111 -5.56 -0.43 5.42
C ILE A 111 -4.13 -0.28 5.98
N CYS A 112 -3.22 -1.19 5.65
CA CYS A 112 -1.82 -1.09 6.07
C CYS A 112 -1.14 0.19 5.55
N LEU A 113 -1.41 0.62 4.32
CA LEU A 113 -0.85 1.87 3.79
C LEU A 113 -1.40 3.11 4.52
N ILE A 114 -2.68 3.13 4.84
CA ILE A 114 -3.26 4.22 5.64
C ILE A 114 -2.65 4.24 7.05
N ALA A 115 -2.53 3.06 7.69
CA ALA A 115 -1.88 2.95 9.01
C ALA A 115 -0.41 3.40 8.97
N MET A 116 0.34 3.05 7.92
CA MET A 116 1.71 3.52 7.69
C MET A 116 1.77 5.05 7.64
N MET A 117 0.86 5.70 6.91
CA MET A 117 0.82 7.17 6.83
C MET A 117 0.59 7.80 8.20
N ILE A 118 -0.30 7.22 9.00
CA ILE A 118 -0.60 7.71 10.37
C ILE A 118 0.60 7.51 11.28
N ASP A 119 1.24 6.33 11.25
CA ASP A 119 2.43 6.01 12.04
C ASP A 119 3.59 6.96 11.74
N LEU A 120 3.88 7.21 10.46
CA LEU A 120 4.92 8.14 10.05
C LEU A 120 4.64 9.58 10.53
N LYS A 121 3.41 10.05 10.41
CA LYS A 121 3.03 11.37 10.92
C LYS A 121 3.15 11.47 12.44
N SER A 122 2.77 10.43 13.18
CA SER A 122 2.88 10.38 14.64
C SER A 122 4.34 10.45 15.08
N LYS A 123 5.21 9.66 14.48
CA LYS A 123 6.65 9.65 14.80
C LYS A 123 7.32 10.99 14.56
N ILE A 124 6.94 11.69 13.48
CA ILE A 124 7.47 13.03 13.20
C ILE A 124 6.96 14.03 14.22
N ALA A 125 5.68 13.97 14.61
CA ALA A 125 5.14 14.86 15.63
C ALA A 125 5.83 14.66 17.00
N GLU A 126 6.15 13.41 17.36
CA GLU A 126 6.93 13.07 18.55
C GLU A 126 8.35 13.64 18.47
N ALA A 127 9.03 13.47 17.34
CA ALA A 127 10.38 13.98 17.12
C ALA A 127 10.44 15.52 17.19
N GLN A 128 9.43 16.21 16.67
CA GLN A 128 9.31 17.67 16.78
C GLN A 128 9.15 18.12 18.23
N ASN A 129 8.32 17.44 19.01
CA ASN A 129 8.09 17.77 20.40
C ASN A 129 9.35 17.56 21.28
N ASP A 130 10.08 16.47 21.04
CA ASP A 130 11.31 16.15 21.78
C ASP A 130 12.46 17.12 21.46
N SER A 131 12.59 17.50 20.20
CA SER A 131 13.63 18.43 19.74
C SER A 131 13.37 19.87 20.17
N GLY A 132 12.11 20.31 20.16
CA GLY A 132 11.72 21.66 20.60
C GLY A 132 11.96 21.92 22.10
N SER A 133 11.88 20.88 22.95
CA SER A 133 12.11 21.01 24.37
C SER A 133 13.60 21.08 24.76
N LYS A 134 14.50 20.58 23.94
CA LYS A 134 15.94 20.50 24.26
C LYS A 134 16.80 21.59 23.66
N LEU A 135 16.41 22.22 22.55
CA LEU A 135 17.28 23.11 21.77
C LEU A 135 16.70 24.51 21.48
N ASN A 136 15.46 24.82 21.85
CA ASN A 136 14.77 26.07 21.46
C ASN A 136 14.89 26.43 19.99
N ILE A 137 15.01 25.43 19.11
CA ILE A 137 15.07 25.63 17.66
C ILE A 137 13.74 25.15 17.11
N ASP A 138 12.97 26.06 16.48
CA ASP A 138 11.77 25.69 15.72
C ASP A 138 12.18 24.92 14.45
N LEU A 139 12.37 23.61 14.60
CA LEU A 139 12.59 22.71 13.47
C LEU A 139 11.25 22.41 12.80
N ASN A 140 10.97 23.14 11.73
CA ASN A 140 9.79 22.87 10.91
C ASN A 140 10.09 21.70 9.96
N ILE A 141 9.84 20.47 10.43
CA ILE A 141 9.95 19.26 9.61
C ILE A 141 8.62 19.05 8.92
N ASP A 142 8.61 19.18 7.58
CA ASP A 142 7.46 18.93 6.73
C ASP A 142 7.64 17.59 5.98
N PHE A 143 6.57 16.80 5.97
CA PHE A 143 6.56 15.46 5.41
C PHE A 143 5.53 15.38 4.29
N LYS A 144 6.00 15.12 3.07
CA LYS A 144 5.15 15.06 1.87
C LYS A 144 5.10 13.65 1.29
N MET A 145 3.88 13.11 1.17
CA MET A 145 3.65 11.88 0.42
C MET A 145 3.82 12.14 -1.07
N LYS A 146 4.63 11.31 -1.73
CA LYS A 146 4.94 11.40 -3.15
C LYS A 146 4.10 10.44 -3.99
N PHE A 147 4.29 10.54 -5.29
CA PHE A 147 3.51 9.80 -6.29
C PHE A 147 3.48 8.29 -6.06
N GLY A 148 4.61 7.68 -5.65
CA GLY A 148 4.69 6.24 -5.39
C GLY A 148 3.68 5.75 -4.36
N TYR A 149 3.56 6.46 -3.23
CA TYR A 149 2.57 6.15 -2.19
C TYR A 149 1.13 6.20 -2.73
N TRP A 150 0.78 7.28 -3.44
CA TRP A 150 -0.57 7.44 -3.98
C TRP A 150 -0.89 6.40 -5.05
N LEU A 151 0.08 6.05 -5.90
CA LEU A 151 -0.08 5.02 -6.90
C LEU A 151 -0.39 3.65 -6.28
N VAL A 152 0.37 3.25 -5.25
CA VAL A 152 0.16 1.97 -4.56
C VAL A 152 -1.19 1.96 -3.82
N THR A 153 -1.51 3.03 -3.12
CA THR A 153 -2.76 3.18 -2.37
C THR A 153 -3.97 3.12 -3.32
N ALA A 154 -3.94 3.87 -4.43
CA ALA A 154 -4.99 3.83 -5.45
C ALA A 154 -5.12 2.44 -6.09
N SER A 155 -3.99 1.76 -6.35
CA SER A 155 -3.99 0.42 -6.93
C SER A 155 -4.68 -0.60 -6.02
N PHE A 156 -4.37 -0.59 -4.72
CA PHE A 156 -5.05 -1.46 -3.74
C PHE A 156 -6.53 -1.12 -3.60
N PHE A 157 -6.87 0.17 -3.57
CA PHE A 157 -8.27 0.61 -3.49
C PHE A 157 -9.09 0.13 -4.70
N VAL A 158 -8.58 0.34 -5.90
CA VAL A 158 -9.23 -0.14 -7.14
C VAL A 158 -9.32 -1.66 -7.15
N ALA A 159 -8.26 -2.38 -6.75
CA ALA A 159 -8.28 -3.84 -6.65
C ALA A 159 -9.34 -4.32 -5.65
N ALA A 160 -9.45 -3.70 -4.48
CA ALA A 160 -10.43 -4.06 -3.46
C ALA A 160 -11.86 -3.86 -3.96
N LEU A 161 -12.18 -2.68 -4.50
CA LEU A 161 -13.51 -2.37 -5.03
C LEU A 161 -13.89 -3.29 -6.18
N TRP A 162 -12.99 -3.46 -7.16
CA TRP A 162 -13.27 -4.27 -8.32
C TRP A 162 -13.56 -5.73 -7.97
N ASN A 163 -12.70 -6.33 -7.14
CA ASN A 163 -12.89 -7.70 -6.72
C ASN A 163 -14.09 -7.88 -5.77
N ALA A 164 -14.43 -6.88 -4.96
CA ALA A 164 -15.65 -6.88 -4.17
C ALA A 164 -16.90 -6.90 -5.07
N MET A 165 -16.97 -6.03 -6.07
CA MET A 165 -18.11 -6.00 -7.02
C MET A 165 -18.28 -7.35 -7.74
N MET A 166 -17.18 -7.97 -8.19
CA MET A 166 -17.23 -9.27 -8.86
C MET A 166 -17.54 -10.42 -7.88
N GLY A 167 -17.09 -10.35 -6.63
CA GLY A 167 -17.30 -11.39 -5.62
C GLY A 167 -18.69 -11.38 -4.98
N PHE A 168 -19.33 -10.22 -4.88
CA PHE A 168 -20.64 -10.07 -4.24
C PHE A 168 -21.77 -9.88 -5.26
N GLY A 169 -21.48 -9.39 -6.48
CA GLY A 169 -22.46 -9.13 -7.52
C GLY A 169 -23.16 -10.40 -8.07
N ASN A 170 -22.51 -11.57 -7.99
CA ASN A 170 -23.04 -12.82 -8.56
C ASN A 170 -24.03 -13.57 -7.66
N ARG A 171 -24.39 -13.06 -6.48
CA ARG A 171 -25.32 -13.77 -5.61
C ARG A 171 -26.79 -13.67 -6.03
N LYS A 172 -27.19 -12.56 -6.66
CA LYS A 172 -28.61 -12.34 -7.01
C LYS A 172 -29.10 -13.24 -8.16
N THR A 173 -28.23 -13.67 -9.05
CA THR A 173 -28.63 -14.46 -10.23
C THR A 173 -28.87 -15.96 -9.93
N LYS A 174 -28.38 -16.50 -8.82
CA LYS A 174 -28.59 -17.92 -8.51
C LYS A 174 -29.89 -18.17 -7.74
N GLU A 175 -30.27 -17.25 -6.85
CA GLU A 175 -31.49 -17.39 -6.05
C GLU A 175 -32.75 -17.14 -6.93
N ASP A 176 -32.67 -16.22 -7.88
CA ASP A 176 -33.78 -15.95 -8.80
C ASP A 176 -34.03 -17.12 -9.78
N PHE A 177 -33.03 -17.94 -10.10
CA PHE A 177 -33.19 -19.07 -11.03
C PHE A 177 -33.72 -20.33 -10.34
N GLU A 178 -33.48 -20.51 -9.05
CA GLU A 178 -33.99 -21.65 -8.29
C GLU A 178 -35.50 -21.48 -7.96
N PHE A 179 -35.96 -20.24 -7.83
CA PHE A 179 -37.38 -19.97 -7.51
C PHE A 179 -38.28 -20.15 -8.75
N GLU A 180 -37.80 -19.90 -9.96
CA GLU A 180 -38.55 -20.01 -11.19
C GLU A 180 -38.72 -21.46 -11.71
N SER A 181 -37.85 -22.39 -11.25
CA SER A 181 -37.88 -23.80 -11.72
C SER A 181 -38.89 -24.69 -10.97
N HIS A 182 -39.48 -24.22 -9.86
CA HIS A 182 -40.44 -25.00 -9.05
C HIS A 182 -41.90 -24.82 -9.45
N ASP A 183 -42.24 -23.81 -10.28
CA ASP A 183 -43.65 -23.48 -10.62
C ASP A 183 -44.19 -24.19 -11.87
N HIS A 184 -43.38 -25.03 -12.54
CA HIS A 184 -43.83 -25.80 -13.71
C HIS A 184 -43.85 -27.32 -13.46
N LEU A 185 -44.57 -27.77 -12.41
CA LEU A 185 -45.00 -29.16 -12.36
C LEU A 185 -46.30 -29.27 -13.15
N PRO A 186 -46.33 -30.05 -14.25
CA PRO A 186 -47.58 -30.31 -14.97
C PRO A 186 -48.51 -31.14 -14.05
N THR A 187 -49.70 -30.60 -13.78
CA THR A 187 -50.79 -31.35 -13.19
C THR A 187 -51.19 -32.44 -14.18
N GLU A 188 -51.00 -33.70 -13.80
CA GLU A 188 -51.51 -34.84 -14.53
C GLU A 188 -53.06 -34.79 -14.59
N PRO A 189 -53.64 -34.97 -15.79
CA PRO A 189 -55.10 -35.10 -15.93
C PRO A 189 -55.53 -36.51 -15.50
N SER A 190 -56.43 -36.60 -14.55
CA SER A 190 -57.20 -37.80 -14.15
C SER A 190 -58.20 -38.22 -15.18
#